data_387243c32068c5aa58035e7d10cd43c4
#
_entry.id   387243c32068c5aa58035e7d10cd43c4
#
_cell.length_a   1.000
_cell.length_b   1.000
_cell.length_c   1.000
_cell.angle_alpha   90.00
_cell.angle_beta   90.00
_cell.angle_gamma   90.00
#
_symmetry.space_group_name_H-M   'P 1'
#
loop_
_entity.id
_entity.type
_entity.pdbx_description
1 polymer ?
#
loop_
_entity_poly.entity_id
_entity_poly.type
_entity_poly.pdbx_seq_one_letter_code
_entity_poly.pdbx_strand_id
1 'polypeptide(L)'
;MSSEREAIKAEFLARHGLVGARREALAGDASTRLYERLHPEGGGASLIFMDQPPQAETQPCPPNASDAERRILGYNAMARLAAGRIDAFVAAAGWLRKRGLSAPEIIAADAPLGLAVLEDLGDDLYATLIAAGDDETPLYDAAVDVMVRLHAETPPSLLEADGSRWPLLAYDSLALQTGGAMFLEWWPKYAGLPPFSAGAVEDWEGFWAPIRARGEATASVFCHRDYHAENLIWRPDRAGAARVGLLDFQDALRANPAWDFSMLLHDGRRDVSPEREKAALERYVAARGDLHREAFLADFHALGALNCLRILFIFARQVAGFGRPKYRSFTPRMWRYLGRCLAASAELAPLRIWLDRNVPEAARI
;
A
#
# COMPACT_ATOMS: atom_id res chain seq x y z
N MET A 1 -24.86 9.07 -6.94
CA MET A 1 -25.09 8.61 -5.55
C MET A 1 -26.59 8.66 -5.29
N SER A 2 -27.15 7.75 -4.48
CA SER A 2 -28.57 7.78 -4.17
C SER A 2 -28.90 8.97 -3.26
N SER A 3 -30.11 9.53 -3.39
CA SER A 3 -30.59 10.63 -2.51
C SER A 3 -30.55 10.23 -1.03
N GLU A 4 -30.72 8.95 -0.74
CA GLU A 4 -30.62 8.37 0.61
C GLU A 4 -29.19 8.48 1.21
N ARG A 5 -28.14 8.19 0.40
CA ARG A 5 -26.75 8.31 0.89
C ARG A 5 -26.39 9.76 1.21
N GLU A 6 -26.85 10.70 0.40
CA GLU A 6 -26.64 12.13 0.69
C GLU A 6 -27.36 12.60 1.95
N ALA A 7 -28.54 12.07 2.24
CA ALA A 7 -29.24 12.36 3.51
C ALA A 7 -28.46 11.84 4.71
N ILE A 8 -27.92 10.61 4.65
CA ILE A 8 -27.10 10.03 5.71
C ILE A 8 -25.82 10.87 5.93
N LYS A 9 -25.15 11.30 4.85
CA LYS A 9 -23.98 12.19 4.93
C LYS A 9 -24.32 13.52 5.60
N ALA A 10 -25.41 14.15 5.19
CA ALA A 10 -25.87 15.42 5.73
C ALA A 10 -26.19 15.31 7.25
N GLU A 11 -26.86 14.23 7.64
CA GLU A 11 -27.17 13.98 9.07
C GLU A 11 -25.89 13.75 9.88
N PHE A 12 -24.93 12.98 9.35
CA PHE A 12 -23.64 12.77 10.02
C PHE A 12 -22.89 14.09 10.21
N LEU A 13 -22.78 14.93 9.16
CA LEU A 13 -22.14 16.24 9.25
C LEU A 13 -22.88 17.18 10.24
N ALA A 14 -24.20 17.12 10.27
CA ALA A 14 -25.00 17.90 11.21
C ALA A 14 -24.72 17.55 12.68
N ARG A 15 -24.63 16.25 12.98
CA ARG A 15 -24.29 15.76 14.33
C ARG A 15 -22.93 16.25 14.82
N HIS A 16 -22.02 16.60 13.90
CA HIS A 16 -20.67 17.06 14.21
C HIS A 16 -20.46 18.57 13.96
N GLY A 17 -21.54 19.36 13.84
CA GLY A 17 -21.47 20.81 13.73
C GLY A 17 -20.97 21.33 12.37
N LEU A 18 -21.09 20.54 11.32
CA LEU A 18 -20.57 20.84 9.97
C LEU A 18 -21.68 21.08 8.94
N VAL A 19 -22.88 21.49 9.38
CA VAL A 19 -24.06 21.68 8.50
C VAL A 19 -23.79 22.67 7.36
N GLY A 20 -23.20 23.83 7.65
CA GLY A 20 -22.95 24.89 6.67
C GLY A 20 -21.59 24.78 5.94
N ALA A 21 -20.85 23.71 6.18
CA ALA A 21 -19.54 23.56 5.52
C ALA A 21 -19.67 23.45 4.00
N ARG A 22 -18.94 24.28 3.26
CA ARG A 22 -18.84 24.13 1.79
C ARG A 22 -18.07 22.84 1.50
N ARG A 23 -18.67 22.00 0.68
CA ARG A 23 -18.12 20.70 0.28
C ARG A 23 -17.49 20.82 -1.12
N GLU A 24 -16.27 20.33 -1.26
CA GLU A 24 -15.51 20.32 -2.51
C GLU A 24 -15.04 18.89 -2.78
N ALA A 25 -15.54 18.28 -3.85
CA ALA A 25 -15.15 16.91 -4.21
C ALA A 25 -13.67 16.84 -4.56
N LEU A 26 -12.95 15.90 -3.96
CA LEU A 26 -11.57 15.60 -4.32
C LEU A 26 -11.53 14.50 -5.40
N ALA A 27 -10.56 14.61 -6.31
CA ALA A 27 -10.34 13.60 -7.34
C ALA A 27 -9.95 12.26 -6.69
N GLY A 28 -10.75 11.23 -6.94
CA GLY A 28 -10.45 9.86 -6.51
C GLY A 28 -9.64 9.11 -7.56
N ASP A 29 -8.84 8.13 -7.14
CA ASP A 29 -8.19 7.16 -8.03
C ASP A 29 -9.05 5.87 -8.13
N ALA A 30 -8.45 4.70 -8.14
CA ALA A 30 -9.11 3.40 -8.30
C ALA A 30 -9.92 2.93 -7.06
N SER A 31 -9.93 3.70 -5.98
CA SER A 31 -10.65 3.38 -4.74
C SER A 31 -12.17 3.51 -4.88
N THR A 32 -12.90 2.75 -4.06
CA THR A 32 -14.35 2.90 -3.86
C THR A 32 -14.68 4.01 -2.87
N ARG A 33 -13.67 4.52 -2.15
CA ARG A 33 -13.79 5.66 -1.23
C ARG A 33 -13.92 6.97 -1.99
N LEU A 34 -14.80 7.83 -1.50
CA LEU A 34 -14.97 9.19 -1.99
C LEU A 34 -14.50 10.16 -0.92
N TYR A 35 -13.85 11.22 -1.35
CA TYR A 35 -13.33 12.24 -0.46
C TYR A 35 -13.85 13.61 -0.86
N GLU A 36 -14.20 14.40 0.13
CA GLU A 36 -14.58 15.81 -0.04
C GLU A 36 -13.80 16.65 0.94
N ARG A 37 -13.28 17.81 0.50
CA ARG A 37 -12.74 18.81 1.40
C ARG A 37 -13.88 19.66 1.95
N LEU A 38 -13.95 19.77 3.26
CA LEU A 38 -14.92 20.60 3.97
C LEU A 38 -14.26 21.93 4.34
N HIS A 39 -14.93 23.01 4.01
CA HIS A 39 -14.56 24.36 4.45
C HIS A 39 -15.61 24.81 5.47
N PRO A 40 -15.29 24.80 6.78
CA PRO A 40 -16.25 25.15 7.81
C PRO A 40 -16.81 26.57 7.65
N GLU A 41 -18.10 26.76 7.93
CA GLU A 41 -18.72 28.07 7.95
C GLU A 41 -18.12 28.91 9.09
N GLY A 42 -17.74 30.15 8.82
CA GLY A 42 -17.06 31.02 9.80
C GLY A 42 -15.52 30.94 9.78
N GLY A 43 -14.93 30.17 8.88
CA GLY A 43 -13.49 30.02 8.73
C GLY A 43 -12.89 28.93 9.60
N GLY A 44 -11.57 28.78 9.52
CA GLY A 44 -10.82 27.71 10.20
C GLY A 44 -10.10 26.80 9.21
N ALA A 45 -9.40 25.80 9.73
CA ALA A 45 -8.72 24.81 8.90
C ALA A 45 -9.75 23.96 8.14
N SER A 46 -9.44 23.64 6.89
CA SER A 46 -10.20 22.65 6.11
C SER A 46 -10.11 21.27 6.75
N LEU A 47 -11.14 20.44 6.51
CA LEU A 47 -11.21 19.06 6.95
C LEU A 47 -11.45 18.16 5.75
N ILE A 48 -11.14 16.87 5.89
CA ILE A 48 -11.44 15.88 4.85
C ILE A 48 -12.62 15.02 5.31
N PHE A 49 -13.66 14.97 4.50
CA PHE A 49 -14.78 14.05 4.67
C PHE A 49 -14.58 12.81 3.82
N MET A 50 -14.49 11.67 4.47
CA MET A 50 -14.34 10.36 3.83
C MET A 50 -15.68 9.63 3.83
N ASP A 51 -16.10 9.19 2.65
CA ASP A 51 -17.28 8.39 2.40
C ASP A 51 -16.88 7.03 1.81
N GLN A 52 -17.00 5.97 2.61
CA GLN A 52 -16.80 4.58 2.22
C GLN A 52 -18.15 3.85 2.38
N PRO A 53 -19.04 3.88 1.37
CA PRO A 53 -20.33 3.23 1.50
C PRO A 53 -20.17 1.74 1.85
N PRO A 54 -20.97 1.21 2.79
CA PRO A 54 -21.03 -0.23 3.03
C PRO A 54 -21.37 -0.94 1.73
N GLN A 55 -20.46 -1.72 1.19
CA GLN A 55 -20.64 -2.42 -0.07
C GLN A 55 -20.71 -3.93 0.17
N ALA A 56 -21.30 -4.63 -0.79
CA ALA A 56 -21.25 -6.10 -0.85
C ALA A 56 -19.86 -6.57 -1.33
N GLU A 57 -18.79 -6.03 -0.75
CA GLU A 57 -17.45 -6.52 -0.97
C GLU A 57 -17.21 -7.82 -0.20
N THR A 58 -16.19 -8.58 -0.63
CA THR A 58 -15.75 -9.75 0.14
C THR A 58 -15.29 -9.30 1.52
N GLN A 59 -15.54 -10.14 2.53
CA GLN A 59 -15.25 -9.82 3.92
C GLN A 59 -13.74 -9.64 4.17
N PRO A 60 -13.33 -8.80 5.15
CA PRO A 60 -11.96 -8.79 5.63
C PRO A 60 -11.59 -10.15 6.23
N CYS A 61 -10.29 -10.42 6.35
CA CYS A 61 -9.81 -11.67 6.94
C CYS A 61 -10.15 -11.74 8.44
N PRO A 62 -10.93 -12.74 8.89
CA PRO A 62 -11.06 -13.01 10.32
C PRO A 62 -9.69 -13.37 10.92
N PRO A 63 -9.34 -12.92 12.15
CA PRO A 63 -8.00 -13.08 12.72
C PRO A 63 -7.51 -14.53 12.76
N ASN A 64 -8.41 -15.48 13.01
CA ASN A 64 -8.09 -16.89 13.20
C ASN A 64 -8.55 -17.78 12.01
N ALA A 65 -8.89 -17.17 10.86
CA ALA A 65 -9.33 -17.92 9.71
C ALA A 65 -8.18 -18.75 9.12
N SER A 66 -8.45 -20.02 8.89
CA SER A 66 -7.57 -20.94 8.15
C SER A 66 -7.43 -20.51 6.68
N ASP A 67 -6.41 -20.97 6.00
CA ASP A 67 -6.22 -20.73 4.57
C ASP A 67 -7.40 -21.19 3.71
N ALA A 68 -8.04 -22.32 4.09
CA ALA A 68 -9.22 -22.83 3.41
C ALA A 68 -10.41 -21.88 3.56
N GLU A 69 -10.67 -21.40 4.76
CA GLU A 69 -11.74 -20.41 5.03
C GLU A 69 -11.47 -19.09 4.30
N ARG A 70 -10.23 -18.61 4.28
CA ARG A 70 -9.84 -17.39 3.57
C ARG A 70 -10.08 -17.51 2.06
N ARG A 71 -9.81 -18.68 1.46
CA ARG A 71 -10.09 -18.91 0.04
C ARG A 71 -11.60 -18.89 -0.26
N ILE A 72 -12.44 -19.38 0.65
CA ILE A 72 -13.91 -19.30 0.53
C ILE A 72 -14.39 -17.86 0.65
N LEU A 73 -13.83 -17.08 1.58
CA LEU A 73 -14.16 -15.66 1.80
C LEU A 73 -13.73 -14.75 0.64
N GLY A 74 -12.75 -15.17 -0.14
CA GLY A 74 -12.30 -14.48 -1.35
C GLY A 74 -11.11 -13.57 -1.17
N TYR A 75 -10.87 -12.70 -2.17
CA TYR A 75 -9.63 -11.95 -2.34
C TYR A 75 -9.23 -11.11 -1.12
N ASN A 76 -10.15 -10.34 -0.53
CA ASN A 76 -9.84 -9.47 0.61
C ASN A 76 -9.34 -10.29 1.81
N ALA A 77 -9.95 -11.44 2.08
CA ALA A 77 -9.53 -12.32 3.17
C ALA A 77 -8.18 -13.00 2.87
N MET A 78 -8.00 -13.52 1.65
CA MET A 78 -6.72 -14.10 1.23
C MET A 78 -5.58 -13.09 1.32
N ALA A 79 -5.79 -11.90 0.79
CA ALA A 79 -4.80 -10.83 0.77
C ALA A 79 -4.72 -10.05 2.10
N ARG A 80 -5.59 -10.31 3.08
CA ARG A 80 -5.67 -9.59 4.37
C ARG A 80 -5.86 -8.09 4.20
N LEU A 81 -6.80 -7.69 3.33
CA LEU A 81 -7.24 -6.31 3.18
C LEU A 81 -8.29 -5.94 4.22
N ALA A 82 -8.36 -4.65 4.57
CA ALA A 82 -9.38 -4.14 5.49
C ALA A 82 -10.80 -4.10 4.89
N ALA A 83 -10.95 -4.35 3.59
CA ALA A 83 -12.24 -4.38 2.90
C ALA A 83 -13.09 -3.11 3.14
N GLY A 84 -12.45 -1.95 3.09
CA GLY A 84 -13.12 -0.66 3.27
C GLY A 84 -13.58 -0.33 4.70
N ARG A 85 -13.13 -1.04 5.72
CA ARG A 85 -13.52 -0.84 7.12
C ARG A 85 -12.95 0.45 7.70
N ILE A 86 -13.82 1.33 8.18
CA ILE A 86 -13.46 2.60 8.85
C ILE A 86 -12.74 2.36 10.17
N ASP A 87 -13.13 1.34 10.93
CA ASP A 87 -12.46 0.97 12.18
C ASP A 87 -10.99 0.59 11.98
N ALA A 88 -10.62 -0.03 10.85
CA ALA A 88 -9.23 -0.26 10.47
C ALA A 88 -8.46 1.06 10.30
N PHE A 89 -9.06 2.01 9.57
CA PHE A 89 -8.49 3.33 9.34
C PHE A 89 -8.30 4.09 10.66
N VAL A 90 -9.33 4.17 11.50
CA VAL A 90 -9.30 4.88 12.78
C VAL A 90 -8.25 4.27 13.72
N ALA A 91 -8.23 2.94 13.88
CA ALA A 91 -7.28 2.27 14.76
C ALA A 91 -5.83 2.46 14.30
N ALA A 92 -5.56 2.37 13.00
CA ALA A 92 -4.24 2.59 12.44
C ALA A 92 -3.79 4.05 12.55
N ALA A 93 -4.66 5.02 12.25
CA ALA A 93 -4.37 6.45 12.40
C ALA A 93 -3.95 6.78 13.84
N GLY A 94 -4.74 6.35 14.81
CA GLY A 94 -4.44 6.60 16.22
C GLY A 94 -3.14 5.92 16.70
N TRP A 95 -2.84 4.72 16.19
CA TRP A 95 -1.58 4.03 16.49
C TRP A 95 -0.36 4.79 15.94
N LEU A 96 -0.45 5.29 14.70
CA LEU A 96 0.59 6.09 14.05
C LEU A 96 0.80 7.42 14.78
N ARG A 97 -0.27 8.13 15.11
CA ARG A 97 -0.21 9.42 15.83
C ARG A 97 0.42 9.30 17.22
N LYS A 98 0.11 8.24 17.98
CA LYS A 98 0.74 7.96 19.29
C LYS A 98 2.25 7.80 19.20
N ARG A 99 2.80 7.56 18.00
CA ARG A 99 4.23 7.45 17.71
C ARG A 99 4.85 8.73 17.14
N GLY A 100 4.09 9.84 17.14
CA GLY A 100 4.56 11.12 16.64
C GLY A 100 4.65 11.18 15.10
N LEU A 101 3.92 10.30 14.41
CA LEU A 101 3.80 10.32 12.95
C LEU A 101 2.55 11.12 12.54
N SER A 102 2.60 11.75 11.37
CA SER A 102 1.52 12.59 10.86
C SER A 102 0.49 11.78 10.06
N ALA A 103 -0.22 10.86 10.72
CA ALA A 103 -1.51 10.38 10.21
C ALA A 103 -2.60 11.40 10.53
N PRO A 104 -3.67 11.53 9.71
CA PRO A 104 -4.75 12.47 9.96
C PRO A 104 -5.39 12.26 11.34
N GLU A 105 -5.69 13.35 12.04
CA GLU A 105 -6.55 13.30 13.22
C GLU A 105 -7.97 12.89 12.81
N ILE A 106 -8.56 12.01 13.60
CA ILE A 106 -9.95 11.60 13.41
C ILE A 106 -10.82 12.57 14.22
N ILE A 107 -11.51 13.47 13.53
CA ILE A 107 -12.40 14.44 14.15
C ILE A 107 -13.73 13.78 14.52
N ALA A 108 -14.23 12.93 13.62
CA ALA A 108 -15.43 12.13 13.83
C ALA A 108 -15.39 10.87 12.97
N ALA A 109 -15.97 9.77 13.44
CA ALA A 109 -16.11 8.55 12.66
C ALA A 109 -17.38 7.79 13.04
N ASP A 110 -17.99 7.15 12.04
CA ASP A 110 -19.12 6.24 12.19
C ASP A 110 -18.85 5.01 11.30
N ALA A 111 -18.25 4.00 11.89
CA ALA A 111 -17.82 2.81 11.14
C ALA A 111 -19.01 2.03 10.52
N PRO A 112 -20.16 1.86 11.19
CA PRO A 112 -21.36 1.29 10.58
C PRO A 112 -21.87 2.04 9.35
N LEU A 113 -21.80 3.39 9.36
CA LEU A 113 -22.19 4.20 8.22
C LEU A 113 -21.10 4.31 7.15
N GLY A 114 -19.84 3.95 7.47
CA GLY A 114 -18.71 4.11 6.58
C GLY A 114 -18.34 5.58 6.34
N LEU A 115 -18.46 6.42 7.36
CA LEU A 115 -18.19 7.86 7.29
C LEU A 115 -17.13 8.30 8.30
N ALA A 116 -16.27 9.22 7.89
CA ALA A 116 -15.35 9.89 8.82
C ALA A 116 -15.06 11.33 8.40
N VAL A 117 -14.75 12.18 9.39
CA VAL A 117 -14.17 13.51 9.19
C VAL A 117 -12.76 13.49 9.76
N LEU A 118 -11.81 13.95 8.98
CA LEU A 118 -10.38 13.85 9.21
C LEU A 118 -9.71 15.22 9.15
N GLU A 119 -8.55 15.36 9.81
CA GLU A 119 -7.61 16.45 9.55
C GLU A 119 -7.26 16.51 8.06
N ASP A 120 -7.26 17.71 7.49
CA ASP A 120 -6.71 17.97 6.17
C ASP A 120 -5.20 18.16 6.28
N LEU A 121 -4.42 17.23 5.72
CA LEU A 121 -2.96 17.30 5.73
C LEU A 121 -2.38 18.19 4.63
N GLY A 122 -3.22 18.78 3.76
CA GLY A 122 -2.82 19.61 2.63
C GLY A 122 -2.68 18.85 1.32
N ASP A 123 -2.08 19.53 0.33
CA ASP A 123 -2.02 19.06 -1.06
C ASP A 123 -0.60 18.74 -1.55
N ASP A 124 0.42 18.92 -0.72
CA ASP A 124 1.83 18.74 -1.09
C ASP A 124 2.21 17.26 -1.16
N LEU A 125 1.49 16.49 -2.01
CA LEU A 125 1.84 15.10 -2.28
C LEU A 125 3.27 14.99 -2.82
N TYR A 126 4.04 14.03 -2.34
CA TYR A 126 5.38 13.72 -2.87
C TYR A 126 5.34 13.55 -4.39
N ALA A 127 4.30 12.88 -4.87
CA ALA A 127 4.06 12.69 -6.28
C ALA A 127 4.01 14.01 -7.06
N THR A 128 3.29 15.00 -6.53
CA THR A 128 3.11 16.31 -7.14
C THR A 128 4.40 17.12 -7.10
N LEU A 129 5.07 17.17 -5.94
CA LEU A 129 6.32 17.90 -5.76
C LEU A 129 7.44 17.35 -6.67
N ILE A 130 7.61 16.03 -6.71
CA ILE A 130 8.62 15.39 -7.59
C ILE A 130 8.30 15.67 -9.07
N ALA A 131 7.02 15.61 -9.47
CA ALA A 131 6.62 15.91 -10.84
C ALA A 131 6.83 17.39 -11.20
N ALA A 132 6.77 18.30 -10.23
CA ALA A 132 7.09 19.74 -10.40
C ALA A 132 8.60 20.00 -10.49
N GLY A 133 9.44 19.02 -10.18
CA GLY A 133 10.91 19.13 -10.25
C GLY A 133 11.56 19.57 -8.94
N ASP A 134 10.85 19.47 -7.83
CA ASP A 134 11.43 19.73 -6.50
C ASP A 134 12.52 18.71 -6.16
N ASP A 135 13.46 19.12 -5.29
CA ASP A 135 14.50 18.20 -4.80
C ASP A 135 13.87 17.06 -4.04
N GLU A 136 13.96 15.85 -4.60
CA GLU A 136 13.41 14.66 -3.99
C GLU A 136 14.23 14.10 -2.82
N THR A 137 15.48 14.61 -2.61
CA THR A 137 16.36 14.12 -1.54
C THR A 137 15.72 14.26 -0.16
N PRO A 138 15.26 15.45 0.27
CA PRO A 138 14.65 15.59 1.59
C PRO A 138 13.33 14.80 1.72
N LEU A 139 12.62 14.57 0.62
CA LEU A 139 11.38 13.80 0.63
C LEU A 139 11.66 12.31 0.93
N TYR A 140 12.57 11.68 0.19
CA TYR A 140 12.94 10.29 0.41
C TYR A 140 13.63 10.08 1.75
N ASP A 141 14.48 11.01 2.18
CA ASP A 141 15.15 10.95 3.47
C ASP A 141 14.14 10.95 4.62
N ALA A 142 13.13 11.83 4.57
CA ALA A 142 12.07 11.87 5.57
C ALA A 142 11.17 10.61 5.52
N ALA A 143 10.90 10.08 4.31
CA ALA A 143 10.16 8.83 4.17
C ALA A 143 10.93 7.64 4.79
N VAL A 144 12.26 7.59 4.65
CA VAL A 144 13.09 6.59 5.34
C VAL A 144 13.04 6.78 6.86
N ASP A 145 13.07 8.01 7.37
CA ASP A 145 12.99 8.32 8.80
C ASP A 145 11.66 7.84 9.40
N VAL A 146 10.55 7.92 8.65
CA VAL A 146 9.27 7.30 9.05
C VAL A 146 9.41 5.78 9.22
N MET A 147 10.01 5.09 8.26
CA MET A 147 10.21 3.64 8.36
C MET A 147 11.15 3.27 9.51
N VAL A 148 12.22 4.04 9.74
CA VAL A 148 13.08 3.86 10.93
C VAL A 148 12.25 3.95 12.20
N ARG A 149 11.36 4.94 12.29
CA ARG A 149 10.48 5.12 13.46
C ARG A 149 9.45 4.00 13.62
N LEU A 150 8.80 3.59 12.53
CA LEU A 150 7.82 2.50 12.51
C LEU A 150 8.43 1.15 12.87
N HIS A 151 9.66 0.92 12.45
CA HIS A 151 10.35 -0.36 12.62
C HIS A 151 11.16 -0.44 13.92
N ALA A 152 11.17 0.62 14.74
CA ALA A 152 11.93 0.66 16.00
C ALA A 152 11.39 -0.29 17.08
N GLU A 153 10.13 -0.69 16.95
CA GLU A 153 9.47 -1.58 17.92
C GLU A 153 8.56 -2.60 17.22
N THR A 154 8.36 -3.74 17.85
CA THR A 154 7.37 -4.73 17.38
C THR A 154 5.97 -4.17 17.62
N PRO A 155 5.12 -4.06 16.58
CA PRO A 155 3.77 -3.57 16.74
C PRO A 155 2.89 -4.60 17.49
N PRO A 156 1.83 -4.15 18.20
CA PRO A 156 0.89 -5.05 18.83
C PRO A 156 0.08 -5.84 17.79
N SER A 157 -0.46 -6.97 18.19
CA SER A 157 -1.37 -7.76 17.34
C SER A 157 -2.76 -7.14 17.16
N LEU A 158 -3.10 -6.13 17.98
CA LEU A 158 -4.36 -5.41 17.96
C LEU A 158 -4.08 -3.91 18.08
N LEU A 159 -4.53 -3.14 17.10
CA LEU A 159 -4.51 -1.68 17.14
C LEU A 159 -5.77 -1.17 17.83
N GLU A 160 -5.62 -0.20 18.74
CA GLU A 160 -6.75 0.39 19.49
C GLU A 160 -6.59 1.90 19.55
N ALA A 161 -7.58 2.61 19.04
CA ALA A 161 -7.67 4.07 19.13
C ALA A 161 -9.11 4.56 18.91
N ASP A 162 -9.48 5.62 19.57
CA ASP A 162 -10.73 6.37 19.39
C ASP A 162 -11.98 5.47 19.32
N GLY A 163 -12.04 4.48 20.23
CA GLY A 163 -13.12 3.50 20.30
C GLY A 163 -13.10 2.41 19.23
N SER A 164 -12.16 2.46 18.30
CA SER A 164 -11.99 1.45 17.25
C SER A 164 -10.91 0.43 17.62
N ARG A 165 -11.11 -0.80 17.15
CA ARG A 165 -10.18 -1.92 17.35
C ARG A 165 -9.98 -2.66 16.02
N TRP A 166 -8.72 -2.92 15.67
CA TRP A 166 -8.41 -3.64 14.43
C TRP A 166 -7.23 -4.60 14.62
N PRO A 167 -7.37 -5.88 14.22
CA PRO A 167 -6.27 -6.84 14.29
C PRO A 167 -5.18 -6.50 13.27
N LEU A 168 -3.93 -6.36 13.73
CA LEU A 168 -2.77 -6.21 12.87
C LEU A 168 -2.25 -7.60 12.49
N LEU A 169 -2.79 -8.15 11.40
CA LEU A 169 -2.44 -9.47 10.91
C LEU A 169 -1.04 -9.49 10.30
N ALA A 170 -0.38 -10.66 10.29
CA ALA A 170 0.88 -10.81 9.57
C ALA A 170 0.66 -10.91 8.06
N TYR A 171 1.60 -10.40 7.27
CA TYR A 171 1.64 -10.62 5.83
C TYR A 171 2.20 -12.03 5.58
N ASP A 172 1.34 -13.03 5.73
CA ASP A 172 1.69 -14.44 5.69
C ASP A 172 1.90 -14.98 4.27
N SER A 173 2.28 -16.25 4.19
CA SER A 173 2.58 -16.92 2.93
C SER A 173 1.39 -16.91 1.96
N LEU A 174 0.15 -17.11 2.43
CA LEU A 174 -1.04 -17.07 1.56
C LEU A 174 -1.29 -15.65 1.03
N ALA A 175 -1.16 -14.61 1.86
CA ALA A 175 -1.37 -13.24 1.42
C ALA A 175 -0.29 -12.80 0.41
N LEU A 176 0.97 -13.18 0.62
CA LEU A 176 2.06 -12.98 -0.34
C LEU A 176 1.82 -13.77 -1.64
N GLN A 177 1.37 -15.04 -1.54
CA GLN A 177 1.02 -15.87 -2.69
C GLN A 177 -0.08 -15.23 -3.53
N THR A 178 -1.14 -14.75 -2.88
CA THR A 178 -2.29 -14.16 -3.55
C THR A 178 -1.88 -13.03 -4.51
N GLY A 179 -0.96 -12.15 -4.09
CA GLY A 179 -0.43 -11.10 -4.95
C GLY A 179 0.36 -11.64 -6.15
N GLY A 180 1.29 -12.59 -5.91
CA GLY A 180 2.15 -13.15 -6.94
C GLY A 180 1.41 -14.06 -7.94
N ALA A 181 0.49 -14.90 -7.45
CA ALA A 181 -0.24 -15.84 -8.29
C ALA A 181 -1.15 -15.16 -9.32
N MET A 182 -1.69 -13.98 -8.99
CA MET A 182 -2.53 -13.22 -9.93
C MET A 182 -1.77 -12.75 -11.18
N PHE A 183 -0.44 -12.66 -11.14
CA PHE A 183 0.38 -12.41 -12.33
C PHE A 183 0.19 -13.52 -13.39
N LEU A 184 0.13 -14.77 -12.95
CA LEU A 184 -0.06 -15.91 -13.84
C LEU A 184 -1.40 -15.88 -14.59
N GLU A 185 -2.43 -15.28 -13.96
CA GLU A 185 -3.76 -15.15 -14.58
C GLU A 185 -3.85 -13.94 -15.50
N TRP A 186 -3.36 -12.78 -15.06
CA TRP A 186 -3.67 -11.50 -15.71
C TRP A 186 -2.61 -11.07 -16.73
N TRP A 187 -1.35 -11.47 -16.55
CA TRP A 187 -0.31 -11.08 -17.49
C TRP A 187 -0.51 -11.68 -18.90
N PRO A 188 -0.85 -12.98 -19.05
CA PRO A 188 -1.17 -13.52 -20.37
C PRO A 188 -2.32 -12.81 -21.07
N LYS A 189 -3.38 -12.49 -20.34
CA LYS A 189 -4.54 -11.75 -20.89
C LYS A 189 -4.15 -10.36 -21.38
N TYR A 190 -3.29 -9.68 -20.64
CA TYR A 190 -2.80 -8.34 -20.98
C TYR A 190 -1.83 -8.34 -22.15
N ALA A 191 -0.89 -9.27 -22.17
CA ALA A 191 0.19 -9.35 -23.16
C ALA A 191 -0.19 -10.15 -24.43
N GLY A 192 -1.40 -10.71 -24.50
CA GLY A 192 -1.85 -11.54 -25.64
C GLY A 192 -1.12 -12.89 -25.72
N LEU A 193 -0.70 -13.42 -24.58
CA LEU A 193 -0.04 -14.74 -24.48
C LEU A 193 -1.07 -15.84 -24.19
N PRO A 194 -0.78 -17.10 -24.54
CA PRO A 194 -1.54 -18.24 -24.04
C PRO A 194 -1.39 -18.35 -22.52
N PRO A 195 -2.37 -18.99 -21.83
CA PRO A 195 -2.23 -19.32 -20.42
C PRO A 195 -0.94 -20.14 -20.16
N PHE A 196 -0.31 -19.91 -19.02
CA PHE A 196 0.87 -20.70 -18.63
C PHE A 196 0.51 -22.18 -18.46
N SER A 197 1.44 -23.06 -18.83
CA SER A 197 1.28 -24.50 -18.67
C SER A 197 1.24 -24.90 -17.17
N ALA A 198 0.66 -26.06 -16.86
CA ALA A 198 0.64 -26.59 -15.50
C ALA A 198 2.05 -26.71 -14.91
N GLY A 199 3.03 -27.18 -15.70
CA GLY A 199 4.42 -27.24 -15.24
C GLY A 199 5.04 -25.88 -14.96
N ALA A 200 4.72 -24.86 -15.76
CA ALA A 200 5.19 -23.50 -15.49
C ALA A 200 4.58 -22.93 -14.19
N VAL A 201 3.33 -23.24 -13.89
CA VAL A 201 2.67 -22.86 -12.63
C VAL A 201 3.29 -23.58 -11.44
N GLU A 202 3.60 -24.87 -11.56
CA GLU A 202 4.27 -25.65 -10.52
C GLU A 202 5.68 -25.13 -10.23
N ASP A 203 6.48 -24.87 -11.28
CA ASP A 203 7.81 -24.24 -11.14
C ASP A 203 7.73 -22.89 -10.40
N TRP A 204 6.74 -22.07 -10.76
CA TRP A 204 6.48 -20.78 -10.10
C TRP A 204 6.20 -20.94 -8.61
N GLU A 205 5.30 -21.84 -8.24
CA GLU A 205 4.96 -22.09 -6.83
C GLU A 205 6.16 -22.65 -6.05
N GLY A 206 6.89 -23.60 -6.63
CA GLY A 206 8.10 -24.16 -6.04
C GLY A 206 9.16 -23.10 -5.78
N PHE A 207 9.34 -22.17 -6.68
CA PHE A 207 10.28 -21.07 -6.54
C PHE A 207 9.88 -20.08 -5.42
N TRP A 208 8.60 -19.66 -5.39
CA TRP A 208 8.15 -18.63 -4.45
C TRP A 208 7.90 -19.15 -3.03
N ALA A 209 7.63 -20.42 -2.84
CA ALA A 209 7.28 -20.98 -1.53
C ALA A 209 8.33 -20.67 -0.43
N PRO A 210 9.65 -20.88 -0.62
CA PRO A 210 10.65 -20.56 0.40
C PRO A 210 10.78 -19.05 0.66
N ILE A 211 10.63 -18.19 -0.36
CA ILE A 211 10.68 -16.74 -0.23
C ILE A 211 9.47 -16.24 0.59
N ARG A 212 8.27 -16.77 0.32
CA ARG A 212 7.06 -16.44 1.09
C ARG A 212 7.17 -16.88 2.54
N ALA A 213 7.65 -18.10 2.78
CA ALA A 213 7.85 -18.63 4.14
C ALA A 213 8.85 -17.76 4.93
N ARG A 214 9.95 -17.31 4.29
CA ARG A 214 10.90 -16.40 4.91
C ARG A 214 10.26 -15.03 5.17
N GLY A 215 9.53 -14.47 4.21
CA GLY A 215 8.83 -13.20 4.37
C GLY A 215 7.82 -13.21 5.53
N GLU A 216 7.11 -14.31 5.73
CA GLU A 216 6.22 -14.53 6.87
C GLU A 216 7.00 -14.66 8.19
N ALA A 217 8.05 -15.50 8.22
CA ALA A 217 8.85 -15.74 9.42
C ALA A 217 9.54 -14.45 9.94
N THR A 218 9.85 -13.52 9.04
CA THR A 218 10.49 -12.23 9.36
C THR A 218 9.50 -11.06 9.45
N ALA A 219 8.19 -11.32 9.46
CA ALA A 219 7.13 -10.32 9.57
C ALA A 219 7.09 -9.73 10.99
N SER A 220 7.92 -8.73 11.26
CA SER A 220 8.20 -8.21 12.60
C SER A 220 7.83 -6.74 12.82
N VAL A 221 7.57 -5.97 11.74
CA VAL A 221 7.35 -4.52 11.82
C VAL A 221 5.94 -4.13 11.37
N PHE A 222 5.49 -2.93 11.79
CA PHE A 222 4.31 -2.32 11.19
C PHE A 222 4.65 -1.95 9.74
N CYS A 223 3.90 -2.48 8.81
CA CYS A 223 4.02 -2.22 7.38
C CYS A 223 2.79 -1.42 6.92
N HIS A 224 3.02 -0.27 6.32
CA HIS A 224 1.99 0.57 5.74
C HIS A 224 1.30 -0.13 4.56
N ARG A 225 2.07 -0.94 3.81
CA ARG A 225 1.69 -1.75 2.67
C ARG A 225 1.61 -1.01 1.34
N ASP A 226 1.07 0.21 1.32
CA ASP A 226 0.97 1.04 0.11
C ASP A 226 1.78 2.34 0.30
N TYR A 227 3.05 2.18 0.76
CA TYR A 227 3.97 3.25 1.10
C TYR A 227 4.69 3.81 -0.13
N HIS A 228 4.01 4.62 -0.90
CA HIS A 228 4.53 5.25 -2.12
C HIS A 228 4.15 6.72 -2.21
N ALA A 229 4.77 7.47 -3.11
CA ALA A 229 4.71 8.93 -3.15
C ALA A 229 3.30 9.52 -3.39
N GLU A 230 2.33 8.74 -3.90
CA GLU A 230 0.93 9.19 -3.99
C GLU A 230 0.21 9.16 -2.62
N ASN A 231 0.78 8.48 -1.62
CA ASN A 231 0.21 8.33 -0.27
C ASN A 231 1.02 9.09 0.79
N LEU A 232 1.99 9.90 0.38
CA LEU A 232 2.84 10.70 1.26
C LEU A 232 2.65 12.18 0.97
N ILE A 233 2.41 12.96 2.04
CA ILE A 233 2.27 14.42 1.97
C ILE A 233 3.47 15.07 2.66
N TRP A 234 4.08 16.06 2.01
CA TRP A 234 5.15 16.85 2.61
C TRP A 234 4.60 17.90 3.56
N ARG A 235 5.08 17.90 4.78
CA ARG A 235 4.70 18.87 5.83
C ARG A 235 5.93 19.63 6.30
N PRO A 236 6.30 20.72 5.62
CA PRO A 236 7.52 21.49 5.93
C PRO A 236 7.45 22.19 7.29
N ASP A 237 6.25 22.40 7.83
CA ASP A 237 5.98 22.96 9.16
C ASP A 237 6.32 22.00 10.31
N ARG A 238 6.58 20.74 10.04
CA ARG A 238 6.89 19.69 11.00
C ARG A 238 8.38 19.36 11.02
N ALA A 239 8.82 18.51 11.97
CA ALA A 239 10.20 18.10 12.11
C ALA A 239 10.36 16.58 12.09
N GLY A 240 11.52 16.08 11.64
CA GLY A 240 11.85 14.65 11.61
C GLY A 240 10.82 13.83 10.83
N ALA A 241 10.47 12.65 11.32
CA ALA A 241 9.48 11.76 10.68
C ALA A 241 8.06 12.36 10.60
N ALA A 242 7.72 13.36 11.45
CA ALA A 242 6.43 14.04 11.38
C ALA A 242 6.28 14.96 10.15
N ARG A 243 7.36 15.19 9.38
CA ARG A 243 7.29 15.89 8.08
C ARG A 243 6.54 15.12 7.02
N VAL A 244 6.26 13.83 7.24
CA VAL A 244 5.57 13.00 6.27
C VAL A 244 4.15 12.73 6.75
N GLY A 245 3.18 13.34 6.08
CA GLY A 245 1.77 12.99 6.22
C GLY A 245 1.50 11.64 5.57
N LEU A 246 0.86 10.74 6.28
CA LEU A 246 0.59 9.37 5.84
C LEU A 246 -0.88 9.22 5.43
N LEU A 247 -1.12 8.69 4.25
CA LEU A 247 -2.45 8.38 3.71
C LEU A 247 -2.56 6.89 3.37
N ASP A 248 -3.77 6.37 3.29
CA ASP A 248 -4.10 5.03 2.75
C ASP A 248 -3.46 3.85 3.51
N PHE A 249 -3.34 3.97 4.84
CA PHE A 249 -2.69 2.99 5.73
C PHE A 249 -3.65 1.96 6.36
N GLN A 250 -4.94 1.94 6.03
CA GLN A 250 -5.93 1.03 6.65
C GLN A 250 -5.68 -0.45 6.34
N ASP A 251 -4.97 -0.74 5.26
CA ASP A 251 -4.57 -2.09 4.90
C ASP A 251 -3.21 -2.52 5.53
N ALA A 252 -2.77 -1.78 6.56
CA ALA A 252 -1.53 -2.07 7.27
C ALA A 252 -1.50 -3.49 7.83
N LEU A 253 -0.31 -4.05 7.84
CA LEU A 253 -0.03 -5.41 8.29
C LEU A 253 1.23 -5.43 9.15
N ARG A 254 1.48 -6.54 9.82
CA ARG A 254 2.83 -6.88 10.30
C ARG A 254 3.56 -7.60 9.17
N ALA A 255 4.67 -7.05 8.69
CA ALA A 255 5.41 -7.60 7.55
C ALA A 255 6.94 -7.57 7.77
N ASN A 256 7.68 -8.11 6.79
CA ASN A 256 9.12 -7.94 6.70
C ASN A 256 9.46 -6.46 6.45
N PRO A 257 10.49 -5.90 7.10
CA PRO A 257 10.90 -4.49 6.93
C PRO A 257 11.14 -4.06 5.47
N ALA A 258 11.53 -4.98 4.61
CA ALA A 258 11.82 -4.69 3.21
C ALA A 258 10.56 -4.37 2.35
N TRP A 259 9.35 -4.71 2.83
CA TRP A 259 8.15 -4.55 2.01
C TRP A 259 7.86 -3.09 1.65
N ASP A 260 7.79 -2.20 2.63
CA ASP A 260 7.50 -0.78 2.38
C ASP A 260 8.63 -0.08 1.60
N PHE A 261 9.87 -0.55 1.74
CA PHE A 261 10.97 -0.11 0.87
C PHE A 261 10.74 -0.47 -0.58
N SER A 262 10.22 -1.66 -0.86
CA SER A 262 9.89 -2.05 -2.24
C SER A 262 8.74 -1.24 -2.81
N MET A 263 7.79 -0.81 -1.98
CA MET A 263 6.71 0.09 -2.42
C MET A 263 7.21 1.50 -2.70
N LEU A 264 8.09 2.04 -1.86
CA LEU A 264 8.65 3.39 -2.01
C LEU A 264 9.62 3.48 -3.19
N LEU A 265 10.52 2.49 -3.33
CA LEU A 265 11.66 2.54 -4.25
C LEU A 265 11.39 1.89 -5.60
N HIS A 266 10.37 1.05 -5.68
CA HIS A 266 9.87 0.48 -6.95
C HIS A 266 8.49 1.04 -7.29
N ASP A 267 8.31 2.36 -7.17
CA ASP A 267 7.04 3.04 -7.49
C ASP A 267 6.72 2.94 -8.98
N GLY A 268 5.62 2.25 -9.31
CA GLY A 268 5.22 2.04 -10.69
C GLY A 268 4.85 3.32 -11.45
N ARG A 269 4.54 4.41 -10.74
CA ARG A 269 4.06 5.67 -11.34
C ARG A 269 5.18 6.66 -11.66
N ARG A 270 6.38 6.49 -11.04
CA ARG A 270 7.54 7.37 -11.23
C ARG A 270 8.85 6.62 -11.22
N ASP A 271 9.87 7.21 -11.83
CA ASP A 271 11.21 6.63 -11.81
C ASP A 271 11.91 6.97 -10.50
N VAL A 272 12.46 5.95 -9.85
CA VAL A 272 13.41 6.06 -8.74
C VAL A 272 14.76 5.58 -9.24
N SER A 273 15.77 6.46 -9.19
CA SER A 273 17.10 6.13 -9.70
C SER A 273 17.79 5.07 -8.83
N PRO A 274 18.74 4.29 -9.40
CA PRO A 274 19.55 3.36 -8.61
C PRO A 274 20.32 4.05 -7.48
N GLU A 275 20.76 5.29 -7.69
CA GLU A 275 21.49 6.09 -6.69
C GLU A 275 20.56 6.44 -5.53
N ARG A 276 19.31 6.84 -5.82
CA ARG A 276 18.30 7.14 -4.80
C ARG A 276 17.91 5.89 -4.02
N GLU A 277 17.70 4.78 -4.71
CA GLU A 277 17.43 3.48 -4.09
C GLU A 277 18.57 3.11 -3.12
N LYS A 278 19.81 3.16 -3.58
CA LYS A 278 20.99 2.87 -2.76
C LYS A 278 21.07 3.79 -1.53
N ALA A 279 20.93 5.12 -1.72
CA ALA A 279 21.01 6.08 -0.64
C ALA A 279 19.95 5.83 0.44
N ALA A 280 18.70 5.54 0.05
CA ALA A 280 17.60 5.25 0.96
C ALA A 280 17.85 3.97 1.77
N LEU A 281 18.32 2.89 1.14
CA LEU A 281 18.64 1.62 1.80
C LEU A 281 19.82 1.79 2.77
N GLU A 282 20.88 2.50 2.37
CA GLU A 282 22.05 2.77 3.22
C GLU A 282 21.66 3.63 4.42
N ARG A 283 20.83 4.68 4.23
CA ARG A 283 20.31 5.51 5.33
C ARG A 283 19.56 4.66 6.36
N TYR A 284 18.67 3.78 5.91
CA TYR A 284 17.92 2.91 6.80
C TYR A 284 18.82 1.94 7.58
N VAL A 285 19.72 1.25 6.87
CA VAL A 285 20.67 0.31 7.49
C VAL A 285 21.55 1.02 8.52
N ALA A 286 22.03 2.22 8.21
CA ALA A 286 22.84 3.01 9.14
C ALA A 286 22.06 3.44 10.41
N ALA A 287 20.77 3.72 10.27
CA ALA A 287 19.91 4.11 11.39
C ALA A 287 19.46 2.92 12.26
N ARG A 288 19.53 1.68 11.73
CA ARG A 288 19.11 0.44 12.39
C ARG A 288 20.32 -0.41 12.75
N GLY A 289 20.97 -0.07 13.86
CA GLY A 289 22.18 -0.78 14.32
C GLY A 289 21.99 -2.27 14.68
N ASP A 290 20.76 -2.71 14.82
CA ASP A 290 20.34 -4.10 15.08
C ASP A 290 20.07 -4.91 13.80
N LEU A 291 20.08 -4.28 12.64
CA LEU A 291 19.69 -4.90 11.36
C LEU A 291 20.89 -5.62 10.71
N HIS A 292 20.69 -6.89 10.37
CA HIS A 292 21.66 -7.61 9.56
C HIS A 292 21.56 -7.17 8.08
N ARG A 293 22.49 -6.31 7.65
CA ARG A 293 22.47 -5.63 6.34
C ARG A 293 22.26 -6.58 5.17
N GLU A 294 23.03 -7.66 5.11
CA GLU A 294 22.98 -8.59 3.96
C GLU A 294 21.64 -9.31 3.86
N ALA A 295 21.09 -9.75 5.01
CA ALA A 295 19.78 -10.39 5.05
C ALA A 295 18.68 -9.42 4.63
N PHE A 296 18.72 -8.17 5.10
CA PHE A 296 17.74 -7.13 4.70
C PHE A 296 17.80 -6.84 3.20
N LEU A 297 18.98 -6.70 2.61
CA LEU A 297 19.11 -6.48 1.17
C LEU A 297 18.66 -7.68 0.34
N ALA A 298 18.94 -8.91 0.81
CA ALA A 298 18.43 -10.13 0.18
C ALA A 298 16.89 -10.15 0.18
N ASP A 299 16.26 -9.81 1.32
CA ASP A 299 14.81 -9.69 1.44
C ASP A 299 14.26 -8.57 0.57
N PHE A 300 14.92 -7.41 0.53
CA PHE A 300 14.52 -6.30 -0.32
C PHE A 300 14.46 -6.71 -1.81
N HIS A 301 15.46 -7.41 -2.31
CA HIS A 301 15.45 -7.88 -3.70
C HIS A 301 14.45 -9.01 -3.93
N ALA A 302 14.33 -9.98 -3.02
CA ALA A 302 13.42 -11.11 -3.19
C ALA A 302 11.95 -10.70 -3.08
N LEU A 303 11.59 -9.99 -2.00
CA LEU A 303 10.21 -9.48 -1.80
C LEU A 303 9.90 -8.33 -2.75
N GLY A 304 10.90 -7.53 -3.14
CA GLY A 304 10.77 -6.50 -4.16
C GLY A 304 10.43 -7.08 -5.53
N ALA A 305 11.07 -8.20 -5.92
CA ALA A 305 10.72 -8.91 -7.16
C ALA A 305 9.27 -9.44 -7.12
N LEU A 306 8.85 -10.03 -5.98
CA LEU A 306 7.48 -10.48 -5.78
C LEU A 306 6.48 -9.29 -5.89
N ASN A 307 6.81 -8.16 -5.26
CA ASN A 307 5.97 -6.96 -5.32
C ASN A 307 5.92 -6.36 -6.73
N CYS A 308 7.02 -6.34 -7.49
CA CYS A 308 7.00 -5.91 -8.90
C CYS A 308 6.01 -6.75 -9.72
N LEU A 309 6.00 -8.06 -9.55
CA LEU A 309 5.06 -8.96 -10.23
C LEU A 309 3.61 -8.73 -9.76
N ARG A 310 3.42 -8.46 -8.46
CA ARG A 310 2.12 -8.05 -7.92
C ARG A 310 1.61 -6.75 -8.56
N ILE A 311 2.45 -5.74 -8.70
CA ILE A 311 2.05 -4.47 -9.33
C ILE A 311 1.81 -4.64 -10.83
N LEU A 312 2.63 -5.46 -11.51
CA LEU A 312 2.41 -5.81 -12.93
C LEU A 312 1.02 -6.45 -13.13
N PHE A 313 0.60 -7.39 -12.25
CA PHE A 313 -0.73 -7.95 -12.36
C PHE A 313 -1.82 -6.90 -12.12
N ILE A 314 -1.66 -6.02 -11.13
CA ILE A 314 -2.62 -4.96 -10.86
C ILE A 314 -2.81 -4.10 -12.12
N PHE A 315 -1.74 -3.64 -12.74
CA PHE A 315 -1.80 -2.84 -13.97
C PHE A 315 -2.38 -3.63 -15.15
N ALA A 316 -1.97 -4.87 -15.32
CA ALA A 316 -2.55 -5.75 -16.34
C ALA A 316 -4.07 -5.91 -16.17
N ARG A 317 -4.55 -6.12 -14.95
CA ARG A 317 -5.98 -6.21 -14.63
C ARG A 317 -6.70 -4.90 -14.86
N GLN A 318 -6.10 -3.74 -14.53
CA GLN A 318 -6.68 -2.43 -14.80
C GLN A 318 -6.89 -2.21 -16.30
N VAL A 319 -5.95 -2.65 -17.12
CA VAL A 319 -6.06 -2.50 -18.59
C VAL A 319 -7.00 -3.56 -19.18
N ALA A 320 -6.71 -4.84 -18.96
CA ALA A 320 -7.41 -5.95 -19.63
C ALA A 320 -8.79 -6.26 -19.01
N GLY A 321 -8.96 -6.03 -17.70
CA GLY A 321 -10.19 -6.32 -16.98
C GLY A 321 -11.15 -5.13 -16.88
N PHE A 322 -10.62 -3.93 -16.65
CA PHE A 322 -11.43 -2.74 -16.39
C PHE A 322 -11.38 -1.68 -17.50
N GLY A 323 -10.64 -1.92 -18.60
CA GLY A 323 -10.55 -1.01 -19.74
C GLY A 323 -9.90 0.35 -19.41
N ARG A 324 -8.95 0.38 -18.49
CA ARG A 324 -8.25 1.61 -18.05
C ARG A 324 -6.87 1.73 -18.68
N PRO A 325 -6.73 2.26 -19.90
CA PRO A 325 -5.49 2.19 -20.70
C PRO A 325 -4.31 2.98 -20.09
N LYS A 326 -4.58 3.96 -19.19
CA LYS A 326 -3.53 4.76 -18.54
C LYS A 326 -2.47 3.90 -17.82
N TYR A 327 -2.86 2.73 -17.31
CA TYR A 327 -1.94 1.85 -16.57
C TYR A 327 -0.92 1.13 -17.45
N ARG A 328 -1.13 1.10 -18.77
CA ARG A 328 -0.16 0.53 -19.72
C ARG A 328 1.19 1.25 -19.70
N SER A 329 1.19 2.56 -19.49
CA SER A 329 2.42 3.36 -19.45
C SER A 329 3.32 3.06 -18.23
N PHE A 330 2.80 2.36 -17.23
CA PHE A 330 3.54 2.06 -15.99
C PHE A 330 4.26 0.70 -16.03
N THR A 331 3.80 -0.24 -16.85
CA THR A 331 4.32 -1.61 -16.89
C THR A 331 5.80 -1.69 -17.29
N PRO A 332 6.34 -0.91 -18.27
CA PRO A 332 7.75 -0.99 -18.61
C PRO A 332 8.67 -0.62 -17.45
N ARG A 333 8.23 0.31 -16.58
CA ARG A 333 8.99 0.70 -15.39
C ARG A 333 9.06 -0.44 -14.39
N MET A 334 7.97 -1.13 -14.15
CA MET A 334 7.95 -2.28 -13.25
C MET A 334 8.86 -3.42 -13.74
N TRP A 335 8.92 -3.65 -15.05
CA TRP A 335 9.88 -4.60 -15.63
C TRP A 335 11.34 -4.17 -15.41
N ARG A 336 11.66 -2.86 -15.47
CA ARG A 336 13.01 -2.37 -15.14
C ARG A 336 13.35 -2.60 -13.66
N TYR A 337 12.41 -2.33 -12.72
CA TYR A 337 12.63 -2.60 -11.30
C TYR A 337 12.79 -4.09 -11.02
N LEU A 338 11.95 -4.93 -11.60
CA LEU A 338 12.12 -6.38 -11.51
C LEU A 338 13.50 -6.80 -12.03
N GLY A 339 13.93 -6.27 -13.19
CA GLY A 339 15.27 -6.53 -13.73
C GLY A 339 16.40 -6.16 -12.78
N ARG A 340 16.28 -5.05 -12.02
CA ARG A 340 17.25 -4.68 -10.97
C ARG A 340 17.31 -5.73 -9.86
N CYS A 341 16.17 -6.17 -9.36
CA CYS A 341 16.10 -7.22 -8.35
C CYS A 341 16.74 -8.52 -8.83
N LEU A 342 16.42 -8.94 -10.07
CA LEU A 342 16.97 -10.15 -10.70
C LEU A 342 18.49 -10.09 -10.89
N ALA A 343 19.04 -8.91 -11.16
CA ALA A 343 20.48 -8.70 -11.32
C ALA A 343 21.22 -8.67 -9.98
N ALA A 344 20.57 -8.16 -8.92
CA ALA A 344 21.18 -7.98 -7.60
C ALA A 344 21.18 -9.25 -6.74
N SER A 345 20.35 -10.25 -7.03
CA SER A 345 20.21 -11.45 -6.20
C SER A 345 20.36 -12.73 -7.00
N ALA A 346 21.39 -13.53 -6.66
CA ALA A 346 21.59 -14.86 -7.25
C ALA A 346 20.44 -15.84 -6.90
N GLU A 347 19.78 -15.65 -5.78
CA GLU A 347 18.60 -16.42 -5.36
C GLU A 347 17.47 -16.32 -6.40
N LEU A 348 17.38 -15.21 -7.12
CA LEU A 348 16.35 -14.95 -8.12
C LEU A 348 16.71 -15.49 -9.53
N ALA A 349 17.86 -16.16 -9.70
CA ALA A 349 18.25 -16.73 -10.98
C ALA A 349 17.21 -17.73 -11.56
N PRO A 350 16.58 -18.62 -10.75
CA PRO A 350 15.51 -19.50 -11.27
C PRO A 350 14.30 -18.71 -11.78
N LEU A 351 13.90 -17.62 -11.12
CA LEU A 351 12.82 -16.74 -11.59
C LEU A 351 13.18 -16.09 -12.92
N ARG A 352 14.42 -15.61 -13.09
CA ARG A 352 14.88 -15.04 -14.35
C ARG A 352 14.77 -16.06 -15.49
N ILE A 353 15.24 -17.29 -15.28
CA ILE A 353 15.14 -18.37 -16.25
C ILE A 353 13.67 -18.69 -16.59
N TRP A 354 12.81 -18.72 -15.57
CA TRP A 354 11.39 -18.93 -15.75
C TRP A 354 10.75 -17.82 -16.61
N LEU A 355 11.06 -16.56 -16.31
CA LEU A 355 10.56 -15.40 -17.07
C LEU A 355 11.06 -15.42 -18.51
N ASP A 356 12.34 -15.73 -18.75
CA ASP A 356 12.91 -15.78 -20.10
C ASP A 356 12.27 -16.89 -20.95
N ARG A 357 11.85 -17.99 -20.31
CA ARG A 357 11.16 -19.10 -20.98
C ARG A 357 9.69 -18.82 -21.26
N ASN A 358 8.98 -18.22 -20.31
CA ASN A 358 7.52 -18.15 -20.32
C ASN A 358 6.96 -16.77 -20.69
N VAL A 359 7.75 -15.70 -20.56
CA VAL A 359 7.36 -14.31 -20.86
C VAL A 359 8.41 -13.73 -21.81
N PRO A 360 8.26 -13.89 -23.14
CA PRO A 360 9.18 -13.32 -24.13
C PRO A 360 9.39 -11.83 -23.91
N GLU A 361 10.57 -11.31 -24.26
CA GLU A 361 10.91 -9.89 -24.08
C GLU A 361 9.88 -8.97 -24.75
N ALA A 362 9.42 -9.31 -25.96
CA ALA A 362 8.38 -8.57 -26.67
C ALA A 362 7.02 -8.53 -25.93
N ALA A 363 6.82 -9.40 -24.95
CA ALA A 363 5.61 -9.43 -24.10
C ALA A 363 5.83 -8.75 -22.74
N ARG A 364 6.99 -8.18 -22.48
CA ARG A 364 7.31 -7.40 -21.28
C ARG A 364 7.04 -5.90 -21.52
N ILE A 365 5.84 -5.61 -22.00
CA ILE A 365 5.35 -4.30 -22.44
C ILE A 365 4.70 -3.49 -21.33
#